data_0cf8b9146abbd30b72c79bf2407b1819
#
_entry.id   0cf8b9146abbd30b72c79bf2407b1819
#
_cell.length_a   1.000
_cell.length_b   1.000
_cell.length_c   1.000
_cell.angle_alpha   90.00
_cell.angle_beta   90.00
_cell.angle_gamma   90.00
#
_symmetry.space_group_name_H-M   'P 1'
#
loop_
_entity.id
_entity.type
_entity.pdbx_description
1 polymer ?
#
loop_
_entity_poly.entity_id
_entity_poly.type
_entity_poly.pdbx_seq_one_letter_code
_entity_poly.pdbx_strand_id
1 'polypeptide(L)'
;MLRLRPYKECDAEHIVKWIKDEYTFRRWCADKFESYPITAEDLKNHYREKYDNDGFYQMTAFDETGVAGHLIMRFLDKDKKILRFGFVIIDDEKRGKGYGKELVVLALKYAFDILKVEKVTLGVFDNNPNAIQCYKSVGFKETGKLEQYQLIDQSWKCIDMEYSPSV
;
A
#
# COMPACT_ATOMS: atom_id res chain seq x y z
N MET A 1 -16.93 2.15 11.07
CA MET A 1 -16.77 2.46 9.62
C MET A 1 -15.38 3.01 9.35
N LEU A 2 -14.68 2.46 8.40
CA LEU A 2 -13.34 2.88 8.04
C LEU A 2 -13.37 4.20 7.27
N ARG A 3 -12.44 5.09 7.59
CA ARG A 3 -12.27 6.40 6.92
C ARG A 3 -10.81 6.58 6.55
N LEU A 4 -10.56 7.45 5.58
CA LEU A 4 -9.22 7.73 5.07
C LEU A 4 -8.87 9.20 5.33
N ARG A 5 -7.63 9.46 5.75
CA ARG A 5 -7.08 10.80 5.93
C ARG A 5 -5.61 10.83 5.57
N PRO A 6 -5.02 12.02 5.37
CA PRO A 6 -3.57 12.11 5.22
C PRO A 6 -2.83 11.54 6.43
N TYR A 7 -1.69 10.92 6.17
CA TYR A 7 -0.79 10.39 7.18
C TYR A 7 -0.28 11.53 8.08
N LYS A 8 -0.11 11.21 9.36
CA LYS A 8 0.56 12.08 10.35
C LYS A 8 1.76 11.32 10.89
N GLU A 9 2.80 12.04 11.29
CA GLU A 9 4.02 11.38 11.79
C GLU A 9 3.77 10.47 13.00
N CYS A 10 2.79 10.79 13.84
CA CYS A 10 2.42 9.92 14.95
C CYS A 10 1.85 8.56 14.52
N ASP A 11 1.42 8.43 13.27
CA ASP A 11 0.92 7.15 12.74
C ASP A 11 2.04 6.13 12.57
N ALA A 12 3.28 6.58 12.39
CA ALA A 12 4.41 5.69 12.13
C ALA A 12 4.61 4.63 13.22
N GLU A 13 4.36 4.98 14.47
CA GLU A 13 4.49 4.06 15.60
C GLU A 13 3.50 2.89 15.49
N HIS A 14 2.30 3.17 15.02
CA HIS A 14 1.28 2.13 14.79
C HIS A 14 1.67 1.24 13.61
N ILE A 15 2.08 1.86 12.50
CA ILE A 15 2.44 1.13 11.28
C ILE A 15 3.54 0.11 11.54
N VAL A 16 4.63 0.52 12.21
CA VAL A 16 5.75 -0.39 12.47
C VAL A 16 5.37 -1.50 13.44
N LYS A 17 4.43 -1.27 14.36
CA LYS A 17 3.94 -2.30 15.29
C LYS A 17 3.12 -3.39 14.59
N TRP A 18 2.49 -3.08 13.46
CA TRP A 18 1.70 -4.06 12.70
C TRP A 18 2.58 -5.07 11.96
N ILE A 19 3.87 -4.80 11.87
CA ILE A 19 4.83 -5.63 11.13
C ILE A 19 5.59 -6.48 12.14
N LYS A 20 5.19 -7.76 12.27
CA LYS A 20 5.68 -8.65 13.33
C LYS A 20 6.80 -9.57 12.88
N ASP A 21 7.05 -9.71 11.59
CA ASP A 21 8.06 -10.61 11.06
C ASP A 21 8.65 -10.09 9.76
N GLU A 22 9.77 -10.69 9.34
CA GLU A 22 10.52 -10.24 8.17
C GLU A 22 9.78 -10.51 6.86
N TYR A 23 9.02 -11.59 6.76
CA TYR A 23 8.20 -11.88 5.57
C TYR A 23 7.13 -10.81 5.36
N THR A 24 6.40 -10.46 6.40
CA THR A 24 5.41 -9.38 6.36
C THR A 24 6.06 -8.07 5.97
N PHE A 25 7.23 -7.78 6.54
CA PHE A 25 8.00 -6.58 6.25
C PHE A 25 8.34 -6.49 4.75
N ARG A 26 8.89 -7.56 4.18
CA ARG A 26 9.28 -7.58 2.76
C ARG A 26 8.09 -7.59 1.82
N ARG A 27 6.99 -8.22 2.19
CA ARG A 27 5.73 -8.12 1.42
C ARG A 27 5.19 -6.71 1.39
N TRP A 28 5.41 -5.95 2.45
CA TRP A 28 4.93 -4.57 2.59
C TRP A 28 5.82 -3.59 1.83
N CYS A 29 7.12 -3.67 1.98
CA CYS A 29 8.04 -2.65 1.47
C CYS A 29 8.99 -3.10 0.36
N ALA A 30 9.00 -4.38 -0.01
CA ALA A 30 9.97 -4.94 -0.96
C ALA A 30 11.41 -4.62 -0.51
N ASP A 31 12.18 -3.91 -1.33
CA ASP A 31 13.57 -3.55 -1.05
C ASP A 31 13.74 -2.08 -0.63
N LYS A 32 12.67 -1.40 -0.27
CA LYS A 32 12.70 0.05 0.02
C LYS A 32 13.44 0.39 1.31
N PHE A 33 13.56 -0.56 2.23
CA PHE A 33 14.37 -0.41 3.44
C PHE A 33 15.46 -1.48 3.42
N GLU A 34 16.63 -1.12 3.92
CA GLU A 34 17.80 -2.00 3.86
C GLU A 34 17.64 -3.25 4.72
N SER A 35 17.13 -3.11 5.93
CA SER A 35 17.05 -4.23 6.87
C SER A 35 15.81 -4.16 7.75
N TYR A 36 15.44 -5.32 8.30
CA TYR A 36 14.35 -5.49 9.25
C TYR A 36 14.95 -5.74 10.64
N PRO A 37 14.36 -5.20 11.72
CA PRO A 37 13.17 -4.33 11.75
C PRO A 37 13.50 -2.86 11.48
N ILE A 38 12.47 -2.07 11.23
CA ILE A 38 12.60 -0.60 11.19
C ILE A 38 11.91 0.01 12.41
N THR A 39 12.35 1.21 12.76
CA THR A 39 11.74 2.00 13.83
C THR A 39 10.74 2.98 13.23
N ALA A 40 9.90 3.57 14.09
CA ALA A 40 9.00 4.64 13.66
C ALA A 40 9.79 5.81 13.06
N GLU A 41 10.96 6.13 13.64
CA GLU A 41 11.81 7.20 13.12
C GLU A 41 12.35 6.89 11.73
N ASP A 42 12.70 5.63 11.45
CA ASP A 42 13.13 5.19 10.11
C ASP A 42 12.02 5.46 9.09
N LEU A 43 10.79 5.15 9.41
CA LEU A 43 9.65 5.39 8.51
C LEU A 43 9.40 6.88 8.30
N LYS A 44 9.43 7.67 9.38
CA LYS A 44 9.29 9.13 9.30
C LYS A 44 10.33 9.74 8.38
N ASN A 45 11.61 9.35 8.56
CA ASN A 45 12.71 9.86 7.75
C ASN A 45 12.58 9.44 6.29
N HIS A 46 12.17 8.20 6.03
CA HIS A 46 11.95 7.71 4.67
C HIS A 46 10.91 8.56 3.94
N TYR A 47 9.79 8.88 4.61
CA TYR A 47 8.75 9.70 4.01
C TYR A 47 9.21 11.15 3.79
N ARG A 48 9.95 11.72 4.73
CA ARG A 48 10.50 13.08 4.59
C ARG A 48 11.47 13.18 3.42
N GLU A 49 12.34 12.18 3.25
CA GLU A 49 13.39 12.20 2.23
C GLU A 49 12.90 11.82 0.84
N LYS A 50 11.99 10.84 0.76
CA LYS A 50 11.61 10.22 -0.52
C LYS A 50 10.29 10.75 -1.08
N TYR A 51 9.37 11.18 -0.22
CA TYR A 51 8.00 11.46 -0.62
C TYR A 51 7.51 12.85 -0.23
N ASP A 52 8.43 13.77 0.04
CA ASP A 52 8.08 15.16 0.35
C ASP A 52 8.02 15.98 -0.94
N ASN A 53 7.07 15.63 -1.81
CA ASN A 53 6.86 16.34 -3.07
C ASN A 53 5.42 16.18 -3.56
N ASP A 54 5.05 16.99 -4.54
CA ASP A 54 3.76 16.90 -5.22
C ASP A 54 3.68 15.61 -6.04
N GLY A 55 2.81 14.74 -5.75
CA GLY A 55 2.63 13.48 -6.47
C GLY A 55 2.78 12.26 -5.58
N PHE A 56 3.06 12.49 -4.30
CA PHE A 56 3.06 11.45 -3.29
C PHE A 56 2.04 11.78 -2.21
N TYR A 57 1.23 10.78 -1.87
CA TYR A 57 0.20 10.91 -0.83
C TYR A 57 0.34 9.72 0.11
N GLN A 58 0.75 9.96 1.34
CA GLN A 58 0.69 8.96 2.39
C GLN A 58 -0.68 9.08 3.05
N MET A 59 -1.42 7.99 3.11
CA MET A 59 -2.80 8.00 3.63
C MET A 59 -2.95 6.98 4.74
N THR A 60 -3.68 7.36 5.78
CA THR A 60 -3.95 6.50 6.93
C THR A 60 -5.45 6.28 7.06
N ALA A 61 -5.82 5.01 7.26
CA ALA A 61 -7.20 4.63 7.53
C ALA A 61 -7.42 4.50 9.04
N PHE A 62 -8.59 4.93 9.48
CA PHE A 62 -8.94 4.89 10.90
C PHE A 62 -10.43 4.57 11.06
N ASP A 63 -10.78 4.05 12.23
CA ASP A 63 -12.16 3.81 12.63
C ASP A 63 -12.38 4.37 14.05
N GLU A 64 -13.46 3.97 14.68
CA GLU A 64 -13.84 4.44 16.01
C GLU A 64 -12.83 4.04 17.10
N THR A 65 -12.00 3.02 16.83
CA THR A 65 -10.99 2.53 17.78
C THR A 65 -9.60 3.15 17.55
N GLY A 66 -9.41 3.90 16.46
CA GLY A 66 -8.13 4.52 16.13
C GLY A 66 -7.63 4.14 14.75
N VAL A 67 -6.31 4.29 14.53
CA VAL A 67 -5.70 3.97 13.23
C VAL A 67 -5.77 2.46 12.97
N ALA A 68 -6.10 2.11 11.73
CA ALA A 68 -6.38 0.72 11.34
C ALA A 68 -5.63 0.26 10.09
N GLY A 69 -5.14 1.19 9.28
CA GLY A 69 -4.46 0.84 8.04
C GLY A 69 -3.71 2.00 7.44
N HIS A 70 -2.93 1.70 6.40
CA HIS A 70 -2.08 2.70 5.76
C HIS A 70 -1.76 2.27 4.32
N LEU A 71 -1.55 3.26 3.45
CA LEU A 71 -0.98 3.04 2.12
C LEU A 71 -0.36 4.35 1.63
N ILE A 72 0.45 4.24 0.58
CA ILE A 72 0.93 5.41 -0.16
C ILE A 72 0.38 5.36 -1.58
N MET A 73 0.28 6.52 -2.18
CA MET A 73 -0.14 6.72 -3.56
C MET A 73 0.88 7.61 -4.24
N ARG A 74 1.31 7.24 -5.45
CA ARG A 74 2.20 8.09 -6.23
C ARG A 74 1.82 8.10 -7.69
N PHE A 75 1.95 9.26 -8.33
CA PHE A 75 1.73 9.35 -9.77
C PHE A 75 2.93 8.75 -10.51
N LEU A 76 2.64 7.98 -11.56
CA LEU A 76 3.66 7.38 -12.41
C LEU A 76 3.98 8.23 -13.64
N ASP A 77 3.12 9.19 -13.96
CA ASP A 77 3.23 9.98 -15.18
C ASP A 77 3.08 11.48 -14.90
N LYS A 78 3.59 12.31 -15.80
CA LYS A 78 3.54 13.77 -15.69
C LYS A 78 2.12 14.32 -15.81
N ASP A 79 1.26 13.63 -16.56
CA ASP A 79 -0.12 14.06 -16.77
C ASP A 79 -1.05 13.69 -15.63
N LYS A 80 -0.52 13.00 -14.61
CA LYS A 80 -1.26 12.60 -13.39
C LYS A 80 -2.49 11.75 -13.71
N LYS A 81 -2.34 10.83 -14.66
CA LYS A 81 -3.40 9.91 -15.08
C LYS A 81 -3.30 8.54 -14.44
N ILE A 82 -2.10 8.13 -14.07
CA ILE A 82 -1.83 6.79 -13.52
C ILE A 82 -1.28 6.94 -12.11
N LEU A 83 -1.98 6.34 -11.16
CA LEU A 83 -1.60 6.35 -9.74
C LEU A 83 -1.21 4.95 -9.30
N ARG A 84 -0.12 4.83 -8.55
CA ARG A 84 0.32 3.54 -8.02
C ARG A 84 0.13 3.51 -6.51
N PHE A 85 -0.52 2.45 -6.02
CA PHE A 85 -0.63 2.17 -4.60
C PHE A 85 0.60 1.38 -4.14
N GLY A 86 1.06 1.67 -2.95
CA GLY A 86 2.15 0.94 -2.31
C GLY A 86 2.03 0.96 -0.81
N PHE A 87 2.87 0.20 -0.13
CA PHE A 87 2.93 0.15 1.33
C PHE A 87 1.55 -0.10 1.97
N VAL A 88 0.74 -0.96 1.34
CA VAL A 88 -0.61 -1.28 1.82
C VAL A 88 -0.50 -2.21 3.03
N ILE A 89 -1.05 -1.80 4.15
CA ILE A 89 -1.03 -2.60 5.37
C ILE A 89 -2.25 -2.32 6.24
N ILE A 90 -2.72 -3.34 6.91
CA ILE A 90 -3.80 -3.27 7.90
C ILE A 90 -3.22 -3.69 9.25
N ASP A 91 -3.71 -3.09 10.32
CA ASP A 91 -3.44 -3.50 11.69
C ASP A 91 -3.57 -5.01 11.80
N ASP A 92 -2.51 -5.68 12.27
CA ASP A 92 -2.46 -7.14 12.33
C ASP A 92 -3.57 -7.76 13.18
N GLU A 93 -4.10 -7.04 14.16
CA GLU A 93 -5.22 -7.48 14.97
C GLU A 93 -6.57 -7.34 14.27
N LYS A 94 -6.61 -6.62 13.17
CA LYS A 94 -7.85 -6.36 12.41
C LYS A 94 -7.89 -7.09 11.07
N ARG A 95 -6.92 -7.94 10.79
CA ARG A 95 -6.89 -8.75 9.57
C ARG A 95 -7.99 -9.82 9.59
N GLY A 96 -8.45 -10.22 8.40
CA GLY A 96 -9.50 -11.21 8.27
C GLY A 96 -10.91 -10.70 8.54
N LYS A 97 -11.08 -9.38 8.68
CA LYS A 97 -12.38 -8.74 8.96
C LYS A 97 -12.85 -7.83 7.83
N GLY A 98 -12.24 -7.93 6.66
CA GLY A 98 -12.62 -7.13 5.50
C GLY A 98 -12.02 -5.73 5.44
N TYR A 99 -11.16 -5.35 6.36
CA TYR A 99 -10.56 -4.02 6.41
C TYR A 99 -9.64 -3.75 5.22
N GLY A 100 -8.93 -4.76 4.73
CA GLY A 100 -8.09 -4.61 3.55
C GLY A 100 -8.88 -4.21 2.32
N LYS A 101 -10.01 -4.87 2.12
CA LYS A 101 -10.92 -4.54 1.02
C LYS A 101 -11.51 -3.14 1.17
N GLU A 102 -11.95 -2.79 2.37
CA GLU A 102 -12.47 -1.44 2.66
C GLU A 102 -11.43 -0.37 2.38
N LEU A 103 -10.19 -0.59 2.81
CA LEU A 103 -9.09 0.35 2.58
C LEU A 103 -8.87 0.58 1.09
N VAL A 104 -8.80 -0.49 0.31
CA VAL A 104 -8.54 -0.40 -1.12
C VAL A 104 -9.71 0.30 -1.83
N VAL A 105 -10.95 0.00 -1.45
CA VAL A 105 -12.14 0.67 -2.00
C VAL A 105 -12.12 2.18 -1.70
N LEU A 106 -11.81 2.55 -0.46
CA LEU A 106 -11.68 3.97 -0.09
C LEU A 106 -10.56 4.67 -0.87
N ALA A 107 -9.43 3.99 -1.03
CA ALA A 107 -8.30 4.52 -1.78
C ALA A 107 -8.64 4.73 -3.26
N LEU A 108 -9.34 3.78 -3.86
CA LEU A 108 -9.82 3.90 -5.25
C LEU A 108 -10.79 5.06 -5.39
N LYS A 109 -11.69 5.21 -4.44
CA LYS A 109 -12.63 6.32 -4.44
C LYS A 109 -11.90 7.67 -4.40
N TYR A 110 -10.91 7.79 -3.53
CA TYR A 110 -10.08 8.99 -3.47
C TYR A 110 -9.34 9.22 -4.81
N ALA A 111 -8.77 8.17 -5.38
CA ALA A 111 -8.02 8.26 -6.63
C ALA A 111 -8.90 8.76 -7.79
N PHE A 112 -10.09 8.22 -7.96
CA PHE A 112 -10.95 8.56 -9.08
C PHE A 112 -11.80 9.81 -8.84
N ASP A 113 -12.33 9.99 -7.64
CA ASP A 113 -13.22 11.12 -7.33
C ASP A 113 -12.46 12.41 -7.03
N ILE A 114 -11.33 12.32 -6.34
CA ILE A 114 -10.56 13.49 -5.90
C ILE A 114 -9.36 13.76 -6.82
N LEU A 115 -8.52 12.74 -7.05
CA LEU A 115 -7.33 12.91 -7.88
C LEU A 115 -7.61 12.82 -9.37
N LYS A 116 -8.79 12.33 -9.76
CA LYS A 116 -9.24 12.27 -11.15
C LYS A 116 -8.32 11.47 -12.06
N VAL A 117 -7.76 10.37 -11.55
CA VAL A 117 -6.90 9.49 -12.35
C VAL A 117 -7.73 8.63 -13.31
N GLU A 118 -7.08 8.03 -14.27
CA GLU A 118 -7.71 7.12 -15.24
C GLU A 118 -7.45 5.66 -14.88
N LYS A 119 -6.35 5.39 -14.16
CA LYS A 119 -5.94 4.03 -13.81
C LYS A 119 -5.17 4.02 -12.50
N VAL A 120 -5.35 2.94 -11.74
CA VAL A 120 -4.55 2.66 -10.54
C VAL A 120 -3.81 1.35 -10.74
N THR A 121 -2.53 1.32 -10.37
CA THR A 121 -1.71 0.11 -10.41
C THR A 121 -1.19 -0.24 -9.02
N LEU A 122 -0.77 -1.46 -8.86
CA LEU A 122 -0.04 -1.91 -7.66
C LEU A 122 0.78 -3.15 -7.99
N GLY A 123 1.75 -3.43 -7.12
CA GLY A 123 2.50 -4.68 -7.17
C GLY A 123 2.17 -5.51 -5.93
N VAL A 124 2.09 -6.82 -6.11
CA VAL A 124 1.85 -7.76 -5.01
C VAL A 124 2.69 -9.00 -5.24
N PHE A 125 3.35 -9.50 -4.19
CA PHE A 125 4.16 -10.71 -4.31
C PHE A 125 3.29 -11.95 -4.43
N ASP A 126 3.71 -12.91 -5.24
CA ASP A 126 2.97 -14.13 -5.48
C ASP A 126 2.86 -15.05 -4.24
N ASN A 127 3.73 -14.82 -3.24
CA ASN A 127 3.66 -15.51 -1.95
C ASN A 127 2.67 -14.86 -0.97
N ASN A 128 1.85 -13.92 -1.45
CA ASN A 128 0.86 -13.21 -0.65
C ASN A 128 -0.55 -13.44 -1.21
N PRO A 129 -1.07 -14.69 -1.14
CA PRO A 129 -2.34 -15.04 -1.79
C PRO A 129 -3.54 -14.27 -1.22
N ASN A 130 -3.52 -13.92 0.05
CA ASN A 130 -4.61 -13.16 0.67
C ASN A 130 -4.73 -11.76 0.06
N ALA A 131 -3.61 -11.08 -0.16
CA ALA A 131 -3.60 -9.77 -0.80
C ALA A 131 -4.05 -9.85 -2.26
N ILE A 132 -3.55 -10.84 -3.00
CA ILE A 132 -3.95 -11.06 -4.40
C ILE A 132 -5.46 -11.26 -4.49
N GLN A 133 -6.02 -12.10 -3.63
CA GLN A 133 -7.46 -12.37 -3.58
C GLN A 133 -8.24 -11.09 -3.26
N CYS A 134 -7.76 -10.32 -2.31
CA CYS A 134 -8.35 -9.03 -1.92
C CYS A 134 -8.41 -8.08 -3.12
N TYR A 135 -7.31 -7.89 -3.81
CA TYR A 135 -7.25 -6.98 -4.96
C TYR A 135 -8.14 -7.46 -6.12
N LYS A 136 -8.15 -8.74 -6.40
CA LYS A 136 -9.04 -9.31 -7.42
C LYS A 136 -10.51 -9.12 -7.06
N SER A 137 -10.87 -9.27 -5.80
CA SER A 137 -12.26 -9.11 -5.34
C SER A 137 -12.75 -7.68 -5.50
N VAL A 138 -11.85 -6.71 -5.49
CA VAL A 138 -12.18 -5.30 -5.69
C VAL A 138 -12.27 -4.95 -7.18
N GLY A 139 -11.59 -5.70 -8.04
CA GLY A 139 -11.65 -5.49 -9.49
C GLY A 139 -10.30 -5.27 -10.17
N PHE A 140 -9.20 -5.41 -9.43
CA PHE A 140 -7.86 -5.39 -10.03
C PHE A 140 -7.63 -6.62 -10.89
N LYS A 141 -6.91 -6.44 -11.99
CA LYS A 141 -6.55 -7.51 -12.93
C LYS A 141 -5.04 -7.54 -13.11
N GLU A 142 -4.47 -8.73 -13.28
CA GLU A 142 -3.05 -8.88 -13.59
C GLU A 142 -2.77 -8.33 -14.98
N THR A 143 -1.66 -7.59 -15.10
CA THR A 143 -1.24 -7.02 -16.39
C THR A 143 -0.35 -7.94 -17.20
N GLY A 144 0.19 -8.99 -16.58
CA GLY A 144 1.17 -9.87 -17.18
C GLY A 144 2.61 -9.46 -16.94
N LYS A 145 2.85 -8.28 -16.37
CA LYS A 145 4.19 -7.84 -15.99
C LYS A 145 4.59 -8.48 -14.69
N LEU A 146 5.84 -8.96 -14.62
CA LEU A 146 6.42 -9.57 -13.43
C LEU A 146 7.78 -8.91 -13.18
N GLU A 147 8.05 -8.61 -11.91
CA GLU A 147 9.38 -8.18 -11.47
C GLU A 147 9.92 -9.19 -10.47
N GLN A 148 11.23 -9.44 -10.53
CA GLN A 148 11.88 -10.33 -9.58
C GLN A 148 12.66 -9.52 -8.57
N TYR A 149 12.57 -9.91 -7.31
CA TYR A 149 13.29 -9.32 -6.19
C TYR A 149 14.07 -10.42 -5.47
N GLN A 150 15.25 -10.07 -4.98
CA GLN A 150 16.01 -10.95 -4.09
C GLN A 150 15.74 -10.49 -2.65
N LEU A 151 14.91 -11.23 -1.94
CA LEU A 151 14.48 -10.89 -0.59
C LEU A 151 14.58 -12.13 0.29
N ILE A 152 15.18 -11.97 1.48
CA ILE A 152 15.34 -13.07 2.46
C ILE A 152 16.01 -14.28 1.81
N ASP A 153 17.11 -14.04 1.07
CA ASP A 153 17.87 -15.08 0.36
C ASP A 153 17.04 -15.93 -0.62
N GLN A 154 15.95 -15.36 -1.14
CA GLN A 154 15.04 -16.01 -2.08
C GLN A 154 14.71 -15.09 -3.23
N SER A 155 14.32 -15.67 -4.36
CA SER A 155 13.79 -14.91 -5.48
C SER A 155 12.26 -14.82 -5.33
N TRP A 156 11.75 -13.59 -5.21
CA TRP A 156 10.31 -13.32 -5.09
C TRP A 156 9.80 -12.69 -6.37
N LYS A 157 8.64 -13.12 -6.81
CA LYS A 157 7.99 -12.55 -8.00
C LYS A 157 6.92 -11.56 -7.56
N CYS A 158 7.02 -10.34 -8.07
CA CYS A 158 6.03 -9.30 -7.87
C CYS A 158 5.11 -9.25 -9.08
N ILE A 159 3.83 -9.46 -8.85
CA ILE A 159 2.78 -9.44 -9.87
C ILE A 159 2.28 -8.02 -9.99
N ASP A 160 2.26 -7.48 -11.21
CA ASP A 160 1.69 -6.16 -11.48
C ASP A 160 0.20 -6.29 -11.73
N MET A 161 -0.60 -5.44 -11.07
CA MET A 161 -2.04 -5.43 -11.21
C MET A 161 -2.54 -4.02 -11.50
N GLU A 162 -3.66 -3.91 -12.19
CA GLU A 162 -4.26 -2.62 -12.52
C GLU A 162 -5.77 -2.63 -12.35
N TYR A 163 -6.31 -1.44 -12.10
CA TYR A 163 -7.74 -1.17 -11.99
C TYR A 163 -8.08 0.04 -12.86
N SER A 164 -9.08 -0.11 -13.71
CA SER A 164 -9.69 0.99 -14.44
C SER A 164 -11.20 0.88 -14.26
N PRO A 165 -11.90 2.01 -14.02
CA PRO A 165 -13.34 1.93 -13.87
C PRO A 165 -14.00 1.49 -15.18
N SER A 166 -15.06 0.72 -15.06
CA SER A 166 -15.90 0.32 -16.20
C SER A 166 -16.54 1.57 -16.80
N VAL A 167 -16.49 1.69 -18.11
CA VAL A 167 -17.13 2.79 -18.82
C VAL A 167 -18.62 2.50 -18.97
#